data_863ec114adc894c6b95264312a8ad927
#
_entry.id   863ec114adc894c6b95264312a8ad927
#
_cell.length_a   1.000
_cell.length_b   1.000
_cell.length_c   1.000
_cell.angle_alpha   90.00
_cell.angle_beta   90.00
_cell.angle_gamma   90.00
#
_symmetry.space_group_name_H-M   'P 1'
#
loop_
_entity.id
_entity.type
_entity.pdbx_description
1 polymer ?
#
loop_
_entity_poly.entity_id
_entity_poly.type
_entity_poly.pdbx_seq_one_letter_code
_entity_poly.pdbx_strand_id
1 'polypeptide(L)'
;MERRNFLKGLGAGLAGVSAAGIVGPLAKSAGAADKQEIGECKSVTVHCISETSWFDSPQMLKDIKDAGGAMVSMYDIPWTQSNIGGYVALIELEQLDGSKKLIQLDSGWNQDWTDYVMEKSGLGKQLEEKKIDLLVISHEHEDHYWGLKSTLKRYPGIPMVVPNTFYPEGKALLQGKYKNDYSHVENDVPHTGELIELGPDDLYNPYPGMAIKMFDIPIMLKCRGEQNLFFKVKDKGVVAVTGCCHQGVLTMMHWARRNIAGFKPYGLYGGLHIAAFENWDPKFDDIIRGVKQMGLEKIGCNHCTGWIWASKARAQGLPIVLGTEKYRDYEKLPTTGQGAPENVYLRNGDVIMFG
;
A
#
# COMPACT_ATOMS: atom_id res chain seq x y z
N MET A 1 16.97 -29.38 -19.84
CA MET A 1 16.19 -30.55 -19.33
C MET A 1 14.74 -30.13 -19.18
N GLU A 2 13.87 -30.87 -19.88
CA GLU A 2 12.52 -30.44 -20.21
C GLU A 2 11.51 -30.41 -19.06
N ARG A 3 10.69 -29.36 -19.02
CA ARG A 3 9.57 -29.15 -18.06
C ARG A 3 8.36 -30.08 -18.23
N ARG A 4 8.52 -31.25 -18.87
CA ARG A 4 7.39 -32.15 -19.23
C ARG A 4 7.11 -33.30 -18.29
N ASN A 5 7.88 -33.50 -17.20
CA ASN A 5 7.74 -34.72 -16.38
C ASN A 5 7.21 -34.51 -14.96
N PHE A 6 6.64 -33.34 -14.62
CA PHE A 6 6.08 -33.14 -13.27
C PHE A 6 4.57 -33.40 -13.14
N LEU A 7 3.87 -33.72 -14.22
CA LEU A 7 2.39 -33.90 -14.20
C LEU A 7 1.92 -35.33 -14.46
N LYS A 8 2.76 -36.38 -14.26
CA LYS A 8 2.37 -37.78 -14.48
C LYS A 8 2.38 -38.66 -13.20
N GLY A 9 2.00 -38.12 -12.05
CA GLY A 9 2.07 -38.86 -10.78
C GLY A 9 0.80 -38.82 -9.90
N LEU A 10 -0.39 -38.51 -10.46
CA LEU A 10 -1.63 -38.52 -9.68
C LEU A 10 -2.79 -39.10 -10.52
N GLY A 11 -2.78 -40.41 -10.67
CA GLY A 11 -3.86 -41.09 -11.36
C GLY A 11 -3.81 -42.60 -11.16
N ALA A 12 -4.21 -43.10 -9.99
CA ALA A 12 -4.73 -44.46 -9.81
C ALA A 12 -5.20 -44.64 -8.35
N GLY A 13 -6.52 -44.84 -8.12
CA GLY A 13 -7.04 -45.23 -6.81
C GLY A 13 -8.46 -44.76 -6.54
N LEU A 14 -9.40 -45.02 -7.45
CA LEU A 14 -10.84 -44.97 -7.15
C LEU A 14 -11.42 -46.37 -7.36
N ALA A 15 -11.51 -47.12 -6.29
CA ALA A 15 -12.37 -48.30 -6.23
C ALA A 15 -13.43 -48.05 -5.16
N GLY A 16 -14.68 -48.26 -5.56
CA GLY A 16 -15.92 -47.88 -4.95
C GLY A 16 -16.15 -48.23 -3.47
N VAL A 17 -16.91 -47.40 -2.80
CA VAL A 17 -17.76 -47.75 -1.67
C VAL A 17 -19.13 -47.11 -1.90
N SER A 18 -20.14 -47.97 -1.88
CA SER A 18 -21.54 -47.72 -2.10
C SER A 18 -22.14 -46.76 -1.05
N ALA A 19 -23.07 -45.95 -1.53
CA ALA A 19 -23.89 -45.05 -0.75
C ALA A 19 -24.74 -45.78 0.31
N ALA A 20 -24.60 -45.38 1.57
CA ALA A 20 -25.63 -45.47 2.57
C ALA A 20 -25.79 -44.07 3.17
N GLY A 21 -26.98 -43.51 3.00
CA GLY A 21 -27.28 -42.13 3.40
C GLY A 21 -27.17 -41.92 4.92
N ILE A 22 -26.36 -40.95 5.29
CA ILE A 22 -26.48 -40.23 6.57
C ILE A 22 -26.76 -38.77 6.20
N VAL A 23 -28.03 -38.40 6.29
CA VAL A 23 -28.43 -37.00 6.32
C VAL A 23 -27.98 -36.46 7.68
N GLY A 24 -26.73 -36.02 7.77
CA GLY A 24 -26.27 -35.22 8.88
C GLY A 24 -26.96 -33.84 8.83
N PRO A 25 -27.17 -33.16 9.97
CA PRO A 25 -27.80 -31.86 9.97
C PRO A 25 -26.95 -30.91 9.14
N LEU A 26 -27.59 -30.23 8.17
CA LEU A 26 -27.01 -29.15 7.40
C LEU A 26 -26.27 -28.21 8.37
N ALA A 27 -24.95 -28.12 8.23
CA ALA A 27 -24.18 -27.12 8.95
C ALA A 27 -24.87 -25.76 8.72
N LYS A 28 -25.35 -25.16 9.81
CA LYS A 28 -25.83 -23.79 9.77
C LYS A 28 -24.72 -22.97 9.08
N SER A 29 -25.09 -22.27 7.99
CA SER A 29 -24.23 -21.27 7.39
C SER A 29 -23.68 -20.40 8.52
N ALA A 30 -22.37 -20.31 8.65
CA ALA A 30 -21.76 -19.37 9.58
C ALA A 30 -22.46 -18.03 9.35
N GLY A 31 -23.18 -17.55 10.36
CA GLY A 31 -23.92 -16.29 10.26
C GLY A 31 -22.96 -15.22 9.75
N ALA A 32 -23.42 -14.38 8.83
CA ALA A 32 -22.66 -13.22 8.39
C ALA A 32 -22.25 -12.45 9.66
N ALA A 33 -20.95 -12.36 9.92
CA ALA A 33 -20.46 -11.53 11.03
C ALA A 33 -21.07 -10.14 10.87
N ASP A 34 -21.55 -9.55 11.95
CA ASP A 34 -22.11 -8.20 11.91
C ASP A 34 -21.05 -7.24 11.36
N LYS A 35 -21.46 -6.46 10.35
CA LYS A 35 -20.56 -5.47 9.75
C LYS A 35 -20.17 -4.42 10.78
N GLN A 36 -18.91 -4.03 10.73
CA GLN A 36 -18.36 -3.05 11.65
C GLN A 36 -18.76 -1.62 11.29
N GLU A 37 -19.28 -0.88 12.26
CA GLU A 37 -19.48 0.55 12.14
C GLU A 37 -18.17 1.28 12.39
N ILE A 38 -17.70 2.04 11.38
CA ILE A 38 -16.46 2.81 11.48
C ILE A 38 -16.69 4.33 11.66
N GLY A 39 -17.95 4.73 11.77
CA GLY A 39 -18.33 6.15 11.77
C GLY A 39 -18.27 6.76 10.36
N GLU A 40 -18.35 8.08 10.28
CA GLU A 40 -18.28 8.84 9.02
C GLU A 40 -17.40 10.09 9.19
N CYS A 41 -16.74 10.48 8.11
CA CYS A 41 -15.99 11.72 7.97
C CYS A 41 -16.65 12.63 6.92
N LYS A 42 -16.25 13.89 6.88
CA LYS A 42 -16.74 14.88 5.90
C LYS A 42 -16.01 14.73 4.58
N SER A 43 -14.66 14.65 4.63
CA SER A 43 -13.81 14.51 3.44
C SER A 43 -12.48 13.88 3.77
N VAL A 44 -11.82 13.37 2.75
CA VAL A 44 -10.43 12.86 2.79
C VAL A 44 -9.66 13.52 1.67
N THR A 45 -8.57 14.20 2.00
CA THR A 45 -7.64 14.76 1.02
C THR A 45 -6.30 14.05 1.13
N VAL A 46 -5.80 13.53 0.02
CA VAL A 46 -4.52 12.82 -0.03
C VAL A 46 -3.53 13.64 -0.85
N HIS A 47 -2.42 14.01 -0.23
CA HIS A 47 -1.29 14.70 -0.85
C HIS A 47 -0.21 13.68 -1.18
N CYS A 48 0.17 13.59 -2.43
CA CYS A 48 1.30 12.78 -2.87
C CYS A 48 2.60 13.50 -2.52
N ILE A 49 3.29 13.03 -1.50
CA ILE A 49 4.58 13.60 -1.05
C ILE A 49 5.71 12.98 -1.85
N SER A 50 5.72 11.66 -1.96
CA SER A 50 6.63 10.88 -2.79
C SER A 50 5.89 9.69 -3.37
N GLU A 51 5.92 9.54 -4.70
CA GLU A 51 5.40 8.35 -5.39
C GLU A 51 6.50 7.60 -6.13
N THR A 52 7.70 8.11 -6.07
CA THR A 52 8.83 7.59 -6.82
C THR A 52 9.13 6.16 -6.40
N SER A 53 8.53 5.26 -7.15
CA SER A 53 8.93 3.87 -7.17
C SER A 53 10.00 3.72 -8.24
N TRP A 54 10.96 2.90 -7.99
CA TRP A 54 11.81 2.30 -8.98
C TRP A 54 12.26 3.22 -10.11
N PHE A 55 13.02 4.26 -9.78
CA PHE A 55 13.68 5.12 -10.78
C PHE A 55 14.42 4.31 -11.83
N ASP A 56 14.98 3.19 -11.41
CA ASP A 56 15.71 2.26 -12.25
C ASP A 56 15.21 0.83 -12.01
N SER A 57 14.00 0.54 -12.53
CA SER A 57 13.40 -0.79 -12.42
C SER A 57 14.29 -1.91 -12.97
N PRO A 58 15.00 -1.75 -14.11
CA PRO A 58 15.96 -2.73 -14.58
C PRO A 58 17.08 -3.00 -13.58
N GLN A 59 17.62 -1.99 -12.93
CA GLN A 59 18.66 -2.15 -11.92
C GLN A 59 18.12 -2.82 -10.66
N MET A 60 16.95 -2.43 -10.18
CA MET A 60 16.30 -3.07 -9.04
C MET A 60 16.07 -4.56 -9.28
N LEU A 61 15.51 -4.92 -10.44
CA LEU A 61 15.31 -6.32 -10.82
C LEU A 61 16.63 -7.08 -10.95
N LYS A 62 17.69 -6.42 -11.39
CA LYS A 62 19.02 -6.99 -11.44
C LYS A 62 19.55 -7.27 -10.04
N ASP A 63 19.45 -6.31 -9.12
CA ASP A 63 19.90 -6.45 -7.72
C ASP A 63 19.20 -7.64 -7.04
N ILE A 64 17.86 -7.74 -7.21
CA ILE A 64 17.06 -8.86 -6.70
C ILE A 64 17.53 -10.20 -7.29
N LYS A 65 17.72 -10.25 -8.61
CA LYS A 65 18.14 -11.46 -9.31
C LYS A 65 19.54 -11.93 -8.88
N ASP A 66 20.48 -10.99 -8.79
CA ASP A 66 21.87 -11.27 -8.42
C ASP A 66 21.97 -11.73 -6.96
N ALA A 67 21.10 -11.25 -6.08
CA ALA A 67 21.00 -11.70 -4.70
C ALA A 67 20.32 -13.08 -4.53
N GLY A 68 19.70 -13.64 -5.58
CA GLY A 68 19.07 -14.97 -5.53
C GLY A 68 17.57 -14.99 -5.84
N GLY A 69 16.97 -13.86 -6.21
CA GLY A 69 15.59 -13.75 -6.67
C GLY A 69 14.59 -13.30 -5.59
N ALA A 70 13.31 -13.30 -5.94
CA ALA A 70 12.23 -12.73 -5.13
C ALA A 70 12.00 -13.39 -3.74
N MET A 71 12.67 -14.48 -3.44
CA MET A 71 12.58 -15.18 -2.14
C MET A 71 13.74 -14.83 -1.19
N VAL A 72 14.64 -13.93 -1.58
CA VAL A 72 15.69 -13.37 -0.71
C VAL A 72 15.07 -12.28 0.17
N SER A 73 15.58 -12.13 1.39
CA SER A 73 15.18 -11.01 2.24
C SER A 73 15.67 -9.69 1.65
N MET A 74 14.84 -8.66 1.69
CA MET A 74 15.25 -7.31 1.27
C MET A 74 16.49 -6.81 2.03
N TYR A 75 16.67 -7.26 3.27
CA TYR A 75 17.83 -6.94 4.11
C TYR A 75 19.14 -7.62 3.68
N ASP A 76 19.05 -8.65 2.82
CA ASP A 76 20.19 -9.41 2.29
C ASP A 76 20.55 -9.02 0.84
N ILE A 77 19.92 -7.98 0.29
CA ILE A 77 20.19 -7.48 -1.06
C ILE A 77 21.17 -6.30 -1.01
N PRO A 78 22.27 -6.33 -1.79
CA PRO A 78 23.17 -5.19 -1.93
C PRO A 78 22.55 -4.17 -2.91
N TRP A 79 21.59 -3.40 -2.42
CA TRP A 79 20.87 -2.44 -3.25
C TRP A 79 21.80 -1.41 -3.88
N THR A 80 21.62 -1.16 -5.17
CA THR A 80 22.33 -0.10 -5.87
C THR A 80 21.74 1.24 -5.50
N GLN A 81 22.57 2.25 -5.22
CA GLN A 81 22.10 3.58 -4.81
C GLN A 81 21.26 4.32 -5.88
N SER A 82 21.27 3.88 -7.13
CA SER A 82 20.36 4.37 -8.17
C SER A 82 18.89 4.02 -7.90
N ASN A 83 18.63 3.02 -7.07
CA ASN A 83 17.29 2.68 -6.60
C ASN A 83 16.92 3.54 -5.38
N ILE A 84 16.70 4.81 -5.61
CA ILE A 84 16.26 5.75 -4.57
C ILE A 84 14.86 6.24 -4.87
N GLY A 85 14.15 6.59 -3.80
CA GLY A 85 12.77 7.08 -3.86
C GLY A 85 11.93 6.51 -2.75
N GLY A 86 10.80 5.97 -3.10
CA GLY A 86 9.86 5.36 -2.18
C GLY A 86 8.57 6.15 -2.05
N TYR A 87 7.65 5.60 -1.27
CA TYR A 87 6.29 6.08 -1.16
C TYR A 87 6.06 6.82 0.16
N VAL A 88 5.49 8.02 0.08
CA VAL A 88 5.02 8.81 1.21
C VAL A 88 3.77 9.56 0.79
N ALA A 89 2.70 9.45 1.56
CA ALA A 89 1.51 10.27 1.39
C ALA A 89 1.14 10.98 2.70
N LEU A 90 0.58 12.19 2.60
CA LEU A 90 -0.06 12.89 3.71
C LEU A 90 -1.56 12.88 3.48
N ILE A 91 -2.31 12.38 4.44
CA ILE A 91 -3.77 12.29 4.40
C ILE A 91 -4.34 13.29 5.40
N GLU A 92 -5.18 14.18 4.91
CA GLU A 92 -5.99 15.08 5.73
C GLU A 92 -7.40 14.50 5.82
N LEU A 93 -7.80 14.11 7.01
CA LEU A 93 -9.13 13.61 7.33
C LEU A 93 -9.93 14.72 8.02
N GLU A 94 -10.92 15.28 7.33
CA GLU A 94 -11.84 16.26 7.91
C GLU A 94 -13.04 15.56 8.55
N GLN A 95 -13.23 15.76 9.85
CA GLN A 95 -14.33 15.21 10.62
C GLN A 95 -15.64 15.99 10.36
N LEU A 96 -16.77 15.42 10.76
CA LEU A 96 -18.09 16.07 10.58
C LEU A 96 -18.24 17.37 11.39
N ASP A 97 -17.48 17.53 12.46
CA ASP A 97 -17.44 18.77 13.27
C ASP A 97 -16.47 19.83 12.72
N GLY A 98 -15.79 19.54 11.61
CA GLY A 98 -14.82 20.42 10.98
C GLY A 98 -13.40 20.30 11.53
N SER A 99 -13.17 19.50 12.57
CA SER A 99 -11.82 19.20 13.03
C SER A 99 -11.06 18.36 11.99
N LYS A 100 -9.73 18.44 12.01
CA LYS A 100 -8.88 17.74 11.05
C LYS A 100 -7.88 16.83 11.76
N LYS A 101 -7.62 15.71 11.13
CA LYS A 101 -6.56 14.76 11.49
C LYS A 101 -5.58 14.61 10.35
N LEU A 102 -4.29 14.66 10.65
CA LEU A 102 -3.23 14.51 9.68
C LEU A 102 -2.55 13.15 9.88
N ILE A 103 -2.58 12.32 8.85
CA ILE A 103 -2.03 10.98 8.87
C ILE A 103 -0.91 10.91 7.81
N GLN A 104 0.29 10.54 8.22
CA GLN A 104 1.34 10.16 7.29
C GLN A 104 1.19 8.67 6.96
N LEU A 105 1.16 8.33 5.68
CA LEU A 105 1.22 6.95 5.19
C LEU A 105 2.60 6.72 4.57
N ASP A 106 3.31 5.75 5.12
CA ASP A 106 4.65 5.32 4.78
C ASP A 106 5.76 6.39 4.97
N SER A 107 7.00 5.99 4.81
CA SER A 107 8.17 6.84 5.10
C SER A 107 9.26 6.81 4.03
N GLY A 108 8.98 6.19 2.87
CA GLY A 108 9.91 6.16 1.74
C GLY A 108 11.07 5.20 1.92
N TRP A 109 12.08 5.34 1.07
CA TRP A 109 13.26 4.49 1.03
C TRP A 109 14.54 5.26 1.39
N ASN A 110 15.09 6.00 0.45
CA ASN A 110 16.34 6.73 0.65
C ASN A 110 16.12 7.94 1.54
N GLN A 111 16.94 8.07 2.58
CA GLN A 111 16.78 9.13 3.57
C GLN A 111 16.96 10.53 2.96
N ASP A 112 17.96 10.74 2.11
CA ASP A 112 18.25 12.06 1.52
C ASP A 112 17.11 12.52 0.62
N TRP A 113 16.54 11.60 -0.17
CA TRP A 113 15.36 11.87 -0.98
C TRP A 113 14.14 12.16 -0.10
N THR A 114 13.89 11.34 0.90
CA THR A 114 12.74 11.48 1.81
C THR A 114 12.82 12.80 2.56
N ASP A 115 14.00 13.17 3.06
CA ASP A 115 14.23 14.47 3.68
C ASP A 115 13.92 15.62 2.73
N TYR A 116 14.43 15.55 1.49
CA TYR A 116 14.20 16.57 0.48
C TYR A 116 12.71 16.76 0.17
N VAL A 117 11.96 15.68 -0.07
CA VAL A 117 10.52 15.80 -0.39
C VAL A 117 9.69 16.23 0.81
N MET A 118 10.07 15.84 2.04
CA MET A 118 9.43 16.31 3.26
C MET A 118 9.61 17.81 3.47
N GLU A 119 10.82 18.32 3.26
CA GLU A 119 11.08 19.77 3.32
C GLU A 119 10.29 20.53 2.24
N LYS A 120 10.38 20.06 1.00
CA LYS A 120 9.75 20.72 -0.15
C LYS A 120 8.23 20.75 -0.06
N SER A 121 7.61 19.71 0.47
CA SER A 121 6.16 19.62 0.65
C SER A 121 5.65 20.32 1.91
N GLY A 122 6.54 20.68 2.84
CA GLY A 122 6.19 21.20 4.15
C GLY A 122 5.81 20.14 5.19
N LEU A 123 5.85 18.85 4.84
CA LEU A 123 5.60 17.76 5.80
C LEU A 123 6.65 17.74 6.92
N GLY A 124 7.93 18.03 6.59
CA GLY A 124 9.00 18.11 7.58
C GLY A 124 8.67 19.09 8.71
N LYS A 125 8.22 20.30 8.37
CA LYS A 125 7.78 21.30 9.35
C LYS A 125 6.57 20.84 10.17
N GLN A 126 5.60 20.17 9.56
CA GLN A 126 4.43 19.65 10.29
C GLN A 126 4.82 18.56 11.30
N LEU A 127 5.80 17.73 10.98
CA LEU A 127 6.37 16.74 11.90
C LEU A 127 7.09 17.43 13.08
N GLU A 128 7.96 18.42 12.83
CA GLU A 128 8.65 19.19 13.87
C GLU A 128 7.67 19.91 14.81
N GLU A 129 6.58 20.43 14.26
CA GLU A 129 5.50 21.07 15.02
C GLU A 129 4.55 20.06 15.69
N LYS A 130 4.79 18.74 15.54
CA LYS A 130 3.98 17.63 16.07
C LYS A 130 2.51 17.71 15.65
N LYS A 131 2.27 18.16 14.42
CA LYS A 131 0.92 18.30 13.85
C LYS A 131 0.41 17.01 13.19
N ILE A 132 1.30 16.05 12.95
CA ILE A 132 0.92 14.74 12.42
C ILE A 132 0.38 13.89 13.56
N ASP A 133 -0.88 13.49 13.46
CA ASP A 133 -1.59 12.74 14.51
C ASP A 133 -1.22 11.26 14.51
N LEU A 134 -0.83 10.69 13.36
CA LEU A 134 -0.59 9.26 13.20
C LEU A 134 0.37 8.99 12.03
N LEU A 135 1.33 8.08 12.22
CA LEU A 135 2.09 7.45 11.15
C LEU A 135 1.55 6.03 10.93
N VAL A 136 1.23 5.68 9.71
CA VAL A 136 0.84 4.32 9.32
C VAL A 136 1.90 3.79 8.35
N ILE A 137 2.53 2.68 8.68
CA ILE A 137 3.41 1.96 7.74
C ILE A 137 2.60 0.86 7.10
N SER A 138 2.38 0.92 5.79
CA SER A 138 1.55 -0.04 5.08
C SER A 138 2.11 -1.46 5.15
N HIS A 139 3.39 -1.62 4.91
CA HIS A 139 4.13 -2.89 4.98
C HIS A 139 5.65 -2.65 5.07
N GLU A 140 6.42 -3.72 5.20
CA GLU A 140 7.85 -3.66 5.54
C GLU A 140 8.80 -3.50 4.34
N HIS A 141 8.31 -3.35 3.08
CA HIS A 141 9.21 -3.17 1.94
C HIS A 141 10.08 -1.91 2.10
N GLU A 142 11.27 -1.99 1.53
CA GLU A 142 12.31 -0.98 1.59
C GLU A 142 11.83 0.40 1.16
N ASP A 143 11.00 0.47 0.14
CA ASP A 143 10.51 1.71 -0.45
C ASP A 143 9.30 2.33 0.28
N HIS A 144 8.80 1.67 1.33
CA HIS A 144 7.75 2.17 2.23
C HIS A 144 8.25 2.48 3.64
N TYR A 145 9.35 1.84 4.05
CA TYR A 145 9.70 1.80 5.45
C TYR A 145 11.13 2.30 5.78
N TRP A 146 12.10 2.13 4.89
CA TRP A 146 13.51 2.38 5.24
C TRP A 146 13.87 3.85 5.37
N GLY A 147 13.05 4.77 4.86
CA GLY A 147 13.18 6.20 5.11
C GLY A 147 12.67 6.66 6.49
N LEU A 148 12.31 5.74 7.39
CA LEU A 148 11.71 6.02 8.71
C LEU A 148 12.50 7.03 9.53
N LYS A 149 13.83 7.02 9.46
CA LYS A 149 14.71 7.98 10.16
C LYS A 149 14.34 9.42 9.84
N SER A 150 13.92 9.71 8.61
CA SER A 150 13.50 11.05 8.17
C SER A 150 12.29 11.57 8.94
N THR A 151 11.35 10.68 9.28
CA THR A 151 10.20 11.02 10.14
C THR A 151 10.62 11.10 11.60
N LEU A 152 11.31 10.08 12.12
CA LEU A 152 11.61 9.98 13.56
C LEU A 152 12.56 11.04 14.07
N LYS A 153 13.52 11.51 13.26
CA LYS A 153 14.42 12.61 13.70
C LYS A 153 13.68 13.93 13.92
N ARG A 154 12.50 14.09 13.31
CA ARG A 154 11.63 15.27 13.45
C ARG A 154 10.59 15.06 14.56
N TYR A 155 10.00 13.87 14.61
CA TYR A 155 8.99 13.53 15.61
C TYR A 155 9.15 12.09 16.10
N PRO A 156 10.10 11.80 17.02
CA PRO A 156 10.35 10.44 17.53
C PRO A 156 9.16 9.87 18.33
N GLY A 157 8.33 10.72 18.90
CA GLY A 157 7.14 10.35 19.70
C GLY A 157 5.84 10.24 18.89
N ILE A 158 5.89 10.22 17.54
CA ILE A 158 4.68 10.11 16.71
C ILE A 158 3.96 8.78 17.00
N PRO A 159 2.64 8.77 17.26
CA PRO A 159 1.89 7.52 17.31
C PRO A 159 2.03 6.75 15.99
N MET A 160 2.28 5.44 16.05
CA MET A 160 2.58 4.65 14.86
C MET A 160 1.78 3.35 14.84
N VAL A 161 1.30 2.98 13.65
CA VAL A 161 0.62 1.71 13.37
C VAL A 161 1.43 0.93 12.34
N VAL A 162 1.75 -0.33 12.66
CA VAL A 162 2.52 -1.23 11.80
C VAL A 162 1.86 -2.61 11.75
N PRO A 163 2.07 -3.43 10.69
CA PRO A 163 1.76 -4.85 10.73
C PRO A 163 2.55 -5.58 11.84
N ASN A 164 1.91 -6.50 12.56
CA ASN A 164 2.57 -7.31 13.59
C ASN A 164 3.54 -8.36 13.02
N THR A 165 3.61 -8.46 11.71
CA THR A 165 4.41 -9.44 10.96
C THR A 165 5.82 -8.97 10.63
N PHE A 166 6.23 -7.78 11.08
CA PHE A 166 7.58 -7.26 10.85
C PHE A 166 8.65 -8.22 11.33
N TYR A 167 9.69 -8.37 10.52
CA TYR A 167 10.87 -9.17 10.83
C TYR A 167 11.68 -8.56 11.98
N PRO A 168 12.62 -9.34 12.60
CA PRO A 168 13.51 -8.80 13.63
C PRO A 168 14.28 -7.56 13.18
N GLU A 169 14.72 -7.52 11.92
CA GLU A 169 15.43 -6.39 11.30
C GLU A 169 14.55 -5.15 11.25
N GLY A 170 13.31 -5.28 10.81
CA GLY A 170 12.34 -4.20 10.80
C GLY A 170 12.01 -3.68 12.20
N LYS A 171 11.87 -4.59 13.17
CA LYS A 171 11.68 -4.20 14.58
C LYS A 171 12.91 -3.49 15.15
N ALA A 172 14.11 -3.92 14.78
CA ALA A 172 15.34 -3.24 15.17
C ALA A 172 15.45 -1.84 14.55
N LEU A 173 14.96 -1.67 13.31
CA LEU A 173 14.87 -0.37 12.64
C LEU A 173 13.95 0.59 13.42
N LEU A 174 12.76 0.13 13.87
CA LEU A 174 11.87 0.91 14.74
C LEU A 174 12.55 1.35 16.03
N GLN A 175 13.39 0.48 16.60
CA GLN A 175 14.09 0.73 17.85
C GLN A 175 15.30 1.65 17.70
N GLY A 176 15.64 2.11 16.49
CA GLY A 176 16.86 2.88 16.26
C GLY A 176 18.15 2.09 16.51
N LYS A 177 18.13 0.78 16.28
CA LYS A 177 19.24 -0.14 16.57
C LYS A 177 19.66 -0.95 15.35
N TYR A 178 19.27 -0.53 14.16
CA TYR A 178 19.55 -1.26 12.95
C TYR A 178 20.49 -0.48 12.04
N LYS A 179 21.54 -1.15 11.64
CA LYS A 179 22.46 -0.71 10.58
C LYS A 179 22.89 -1.91 9.78
N ASN A 180 22.78 -1.82 8.48
CA ASN A 180 23.28 -2.83 7.55
C ASN A 180 23.97 -2.12 6.40
N ASP A 181 25.31 -2.17 6.40
CA ASP A 181 26.13 -1.53 5.38
C ASP A 181 26.02 -2.22 4.01
N TYR A 182 25.58 -3.48 3.98
CA TYR A 182 25.40 -4.25 2.76
C TYR A 182 24.14 -3.85 1.99
N SER A 183 23.03 -3.65 2.68
CA SER A 183 21.77 -3.18 2.10
C SER A 183 21.59 -1.65 2.19
N HIS A 184 22.57 -0.94 2.75
CA HIS A 184 22.59 0.52 2.89
C HIS A 184 21.41 1.11 3.68
N VAL A 185 20.90 0.36 4.63
CA VAL A 185 19.82 0.81 5.50
C VAL A 185 20.29 1.02 6.93
N GLU A 186 19.94 2.16 7.53
CA GLU A 186 20.21 2.42 8.94
C GLU A 186 19.13 3.29 9.58
N ASN A 187 18.87 3.04 10.85
CA ASN A 187 18.19 3.99 11.73
C ASN A 187 18.79 3.92 13.13
N ASP A 188 19.28 5.05 13.63
CA ASP A 188 19.81 5.28 14.96
C ASP A 188 18.89 6.13 15.85
N VAL A 189 17.71 6.50 15.34
CA VAL A 189 16.69 7.27 16.06
C VAL A 189 15.56 6.34 16.49
N PRO A 190 15.43 6.04 17.81
CA PRO A 190 14.37 5.15 18.27
C PRO A 190 13.01 5.82 18.19
N HIS A 191 11.99 5.04 17.81
CA HIS A 191 10.61 5.41 18.03
C HIS A 191 10.31 5.39 19.55
N THR A 192 9.69 6.45 20.06
CA THR A 192 9.41 6.61 21.49
C THR A 192 7.94 6.87 21.80
N GLY A 193 7.10 6.90 20.78
CA GLY A 193 5.65 7.09 20.88
C GLY A 193 4.88 5.79 21.11
N GLU A 194 3.57 5.90 21.03
CA GLU A 194 2.70 4.73 21.03
C GLU A 194 2.92 3.91 19.75
N LEU A 195 3.14 2.61 19.90
CA LEU A 195 3.27 1.65 18.80
C LEU A 195 2.12 0.66 18.84
N ILE A 196 1.34 0.62 17.76
CA ILE A 196 0.21 -0.27 17.57
C ILE A 196 0.58 -1.29 16.50
N GLU A 197 0.72 -2.56 16.89
CA GLU A 197 0.98 -3.67 15.98
C GLU A 197 -0.35 -4.35 15.62
N LEU A 198 -0.79 -4.25 14.35
CA LEU A 198 -2.05 -4.85 13.91
C LEU A 198 -1.85 -6.26 13.36
N GLY A 199 -2.69 -7.17 13.82
CA GLY A 199 -2.81 -8.52 13.29
C GLY A 199 -3.94 -8.68 12.25
N PRO A 200 -4.06 -9.89 11.66
CA PRO A 200 -5.04 -10.15 10.61
C PRO A 200 -6.50 -10.15 11.09
N ASP A 201 -6.74 -10.27 12.37
CA ASP A 201 -8.10 -10.25 12.94
C ASP A 201 -8.52 -8.85 13.40
N ASP A 202 -7.58 -7.90 13.46
CA ASP A 202 -7.83 -6.55 13.94
C ASP A 202 -8.49 -5.68 12.88
N LEU A 203 -9.38 -4.80 13.33
CA LEU A 203 -9.86 -3.63 12.61
C LEU A 203 -9.68 -2.43 13.55
N TYR A 204 -8.70 -1.60 13.25
CA TYR A 204 -8.36 -0.45 14.09
C TYR A 204 -9.02 0.83 13.59
N ASN A 205 -9.79 1.46 14.44
CA ASN A 205 -10.54 2.68 14.14
C ASN A 205 -9.97 3.86 14.95
N PRO A 206 -8.90 4.52 14.50
CA PRO A 206 -8.29 5.63 15.26
C PRO A 206 -9.19 6.86 15.33
N TYR A 207 -9.98 7.11 14.30
CA TYR A 207 -10.85 8.28 14.19
C TYR A 207 -12.20 7.93 13.56
N PRO A 208 -13.30 8.65 13.89
CA PRO A 208 -14.58 8.48 13.21
C PRO A 208 -14.41 8.53 11.68
N GLY A 209 -14.99 7.58 11.00
CA GLY A 209 -14.90 7.48 9.55
C GLY A 209 -13.60 6.90 9.01
N MET A 210 -12.66 6.47 9.84
CA MET A 210 -11.41 5.83 9.43
C MET A 210 -11.28 4.44 10.04
N ALA A 211 -10.83 3.47 9.24
CA ALA A 211 -10.43 2.15 9.70
C ALA A 211 -9.13 1.71 9.02
N ILE A 212 -8.32 0.94 9.74
CA ILE A 212 -7.09 0.31 9.23
C ILE A 212 -7.26 -1.19 9.36
N LYS A 213 -6.98 -1.92 8.26
CA LYS A 213 -7.07 -3.38 8.18
C LYS A 213 -5.77 -3.96 7.63
N MET A 214 -5.19 -4.89 8.39
CA MET A 214 -4.05 -5.69 7.95
C MET A 214 -4.53 -6.96 7.24
N PHE A 215 -3.93 -7.27 6.10
CA PHE A 215 -4.10 -8.50 5.34
C PHE A 215 -2.85 -9.35 5.48
N ASP A 216 -2.99 -10.54 6.05
CA ASP A 216 -1.87 -11.49 6.23
C ASP A 216 -1.61 -12.25 4.94
N ILE A 217 -0.71 -11.73 4.14
CA ILE A 217 -0.31 -12.29 2.86
C ILE A 217 1.21 -12.39 2.77
N PRO A 218 1.75 -13.45 2.15
CA PRO A 218 3.16 -13.49 1.79
C PRO A 218 3.40 -12.57 0.58
N ILE A 219 4.47 -11.80 0.67
CA ILE A 219 4.89 -10.85 -0.36
C ILE A 219 6.32 -11.20 -0.78
N MET A 220 6.73 -10.79 -1.98
CA MET A 220 8.12 -10.95 -2.43
C MET A 220 9.11 -10.35 -1.43
N LEU A 221 10.39 -10.70 -1.53
CA LEU A 221 11.49 -10.24 -0.66
C LEU A 221 11.30 -10.61 0.82
N LYS A 222 10.57 -11.71 1.05
CA LYS A 222 10.18 -12.20 2.39
C LYS A 222 9.36 -11.21 3.23
N CYS A 223 8.74 -10.22 2.64
CA CYS A 223 7.79 -9.37 3.35
C CYS A 223 6.50 -10.15 3.66
N ARG A 224 5.80 -9.83 4.74
CA ARG A 224 4.54 -10.44 5.11
C ARG A 224 3.60 -9.44 5.73
N GLY A 225 2.38 -9.41 5.22
CA GLY A 225 1.32 -8.57 5.72
C GLY A 225 1.37 -7.15 5.17
N GLU A 226 0.21 -6.66 4.77
CA GLU A 226 0.02 -5.28 4.34
C GLU A 226 -1.27 -4.73 4.92
N GLN A 227 -1.22 -3.51 5.45
CA GLN A 227 -2.38 -2.82 5.97
C GLN A 227 -2.83 -1.71 5.03
N ASN A 228 -4.15 -1.53 4.97
CA ASN A 228 -4.82 -0.55 4.11
C ASN A 228 -5.78 0.29 4.94
N LEU A 229 -6.00 1.52 4.50
CA LEU A 229 -6.84 2.49 5.17
C LEU A 229 -8.18 2.60 4.43
N PHE A 230 -9.25 2.64 5.19
CA PHE A 230 -10.61 2.81 4.67
C PHE A 230 -11.24 4.04 5.32
N PHE A 231 -11.84 4.88 4.50
CA PHE A 231 -12.51 6.10 4.95
C PHE A 231 -13.95 6.11 4.47
N LYS A 232 -14.91 6.25 5.39
CA LYS A 232 -16.34 6.35 5.06
C LYS A 232 -16.74 7.81 5.01
N VAL A 233 -16.82 8.35 3.79
CA VAL A 233 -17.21 9.74 3.54
C VAL A 233 -18.73 9.83 3.53
N LYS A 234 -19.26 10.74 4.35
CA LYS A 234 -20.70 10.95 4.51
C LYS A 234 -21.39 11.22 3.15
N ASP A 235 -22.53 10.57 2.94
CA ASP A 235 -23.36 10.66 1.73
C ASP A 235 -22.68 10.20 0.42
N LYS A 236 -21.39 9.82 0.45
CA LYS A 236 -20.61 9.37 -0.71
C LYS A 236 -20.33 7.88 -0.69
N GLY A 237 -19.62 7.40 0.30
CA GLY A 237 -19.23 6.00 0.42
C GLY A 237 -17.81 5.81 0.94
N VAL A 238 -17.25 4.63 0.68
CA VAL A 238 -15.94 4.23 1.18
C VAL A 238 -14.85 4.52 0.16
N VAL A 239 -13.80 5.19 0.63
CA VAL A 239 -12.53 5.40 -0.06
C VAL A 239 -11.52 4.44 0.53
N ALA A 240 -10.78 3.70 -0.30
CA ALA A 240 -9.64 2.92 0.13
C ALA A 240 -8.34 3.66 -0.25
N VAL A 241 -7.39 3.68 0.69
CA VAL A 241 -6.05 4.24 0.49
C VAL A 241 -5.02 3.16 0.83
N THR A 242 -4.05 2.95 -0.05
CA THR A 242 -3.10 1.84 0.03
C THR A 242 -1.68 2.29 -0.33
N GLY A 243 -0.67 1.59 0.22
CA GLY A 243 0.72 1.70 -0.23
C GLY A 243 0.94 0.97 -1.56
N CYS A 244 0.82 -0.37 -1.53
CA CYS A 244 1.03 -1.22 -2.71
C CYS A 244 -0.15 -2.13 -3.09
N CYS A 245 -1.03 -2.46 -2.15
CA CYS A 245 -2.18 -3.34 -2.42
C CYS A 245 -1.81 -4.77 -2.89
N HIS A 246 -0.79 -5.40 -2.28
CA HIS A 246 -0.31 -6.73 -2.67
C HIS A 246 -1.37 -7.83 -2.55
N GLN A 247 -2.39 -7.67 -1.68
CA GLN A 247 -3.55 -8.57 -1.61
C GLN A 247 -4.46 -8.46 -2.83
N GLY A 248 -4.22 -7.48 -3.69
CA GLY A 248 -5.02 -7.17 -4.87
C GLY A 248 -6.27 -6.32 -4.56
N VAL A 249 -6.50 -5.34 -5.44
CA VAL A 249 -7.56 -4.32 -5.28
C VAL A 249 -8.96 -4.94 -5.15
N LEU A 250 -9.23 -6.03 -5.89
CA LEU A 250 -10.53 -6.70 -5.81
C LEU A 250 -10.73 -7.36 -4.45
N THR A 251 -9.71 -8.03 -3.91
CA THR A 251 -9.74 -8.65 -2.58
C THR A 251 -9.98 -7.61 -1.49
N MET A 252 -9.23 -6.51 -1.53
CA MET A 252 -9.35 -5.41 -0.58
C MET A 252 -10.76 -4.82 -0.57
N MET A 253 -11.30 -4.49 -1.74
CA MET A 253 -12.64 -3.88 -1.86
C MET A 253 -13.76 -4.87 -1.54
N HIS A 254 -13.61 -6.16 -1.87
CA HIS A 254 -14.55 -7.20 -1.45
C HIS A 254 -14.56 -7.40 0.06
N TRP A 255 -13.38 -7.35 0.69
CA TRP A 255 -13.31 -7.38 2.15
C TRP A 255 -14.08 -6.19 2.75
N ALA A 256 -13.83 -4.98 2.29
CA ALA A 256 -14.54 -3.78 2.77
C ALA A 256 -16.06 -3.89 2.61
N ARG A 257 -16.54 -4.40 1.46
CA ARG A 257 -17.97 -4.65 1.20
C ARG A 257 -18.60 -5.61 2.22
N ARG A 258 -17.87 -6.62 2.66
CA ARG A 258 -18.36 -7.62 3.60
C ARG A 258 -18.32 -7.16 5.05
N ASN A 259 -17.36 -6.32 5.41
CA ASN A 259 -17.04 -6.03 6.79
C ASN A 259 -17.38 -4.60 7.24
N ILE A 260 -17.45 -3.62 6.34
CA ILE A 260 -17.81 -2.24 6.71
C ILE A 260 -19.31 -2.03 6.54
N ALA A 261 -19.97 -1.58 7.59
CA ALA A 261 -21.39 -1.26 7.58
C ALA A 261 -21.69 -0.07 6.66
N GLY A 262 -22.79 -0.16 5.90
CA GLY A 262 -23.17 0.87 4.94
C GLY A 262 -22.17 1.05 3.79
N PHE A 263 -21.36 0.04 3.47
CA PHE A 263 -20.39 0.10 2.37
C PHE A 263 -21.05 0.44 1.03
N LYS A 264 -20.58 1.53 0.43
CA LYS A 264 -20.80 1.92 -0.96
C LYS A 264 -19.41 2.27 -1.53
N PRO A 265 -18.96 1.69 -2.64
CA PRO A 265 -17.66 2.04 -3.21
C PRO A 265 -17.69 3.49 -3.71
N TYR A 266 -16.68 4.28 -3.38
CA TYR A 266 -16.60 5.68 -3.78
C TYR A 266 -15.27 6.03 -4.41
N GLY A 267 -14.15 5.75 -3.75
CA GLY A 267 -12.84 6.16 -4.23
C GLY A 267 -11.74 5.15 -3.93
N LEU A 268 -10.61 5.34 -4.62
CA LEU A 268 -9.40 4.55 -4.46
C LEU A 268 -8.18 5.45 -4.68
N TYR A 269 -7.14 5.31 -3.86
CA TYR A 269 -5.87 6.00 -4.04
C TYR A 269 -4.70 5.11 -3.63
N GLY A 270 -3.61 5.16 -4.42
CA GLY A 270 -2.32 4.57 -4.07
C GLY A 270 -1.74 3.66 -5.15
N GLY A 271 -0.69 2.92 -4.76
CA GLY A 271 -0.14 1.84 -5.54
C GLY A 271 -1.08 0.63 -5.55
N LEU A 272 -1.26 -0.01 -6.70
CA LEU A 272 -2.19 -1.14 -6.85
C LEU A 272 -1.48 -2.45 -7.22
N HIS A 273 -0.16 -2.42 -7.38
CA HIS A 273 0.72 -3.55 -7.72
C HIS A 273 0.18 -4.48 -8.82
N ILE A 274 -0.38 -3.89 -9.90
CA ILE A 274 -0.99 -4.66 -10.98
C ILE A 274 0.03 -4.95 -12.09
N ALA A 275 0.59 -3.89 -12.67
CA ALA A 275 1.59 -3.99 -13.74
C ALA A 275 2.89 -3.27 -13.34
N ALA A 276 3.35 -3.53 -12.12
CA ALA A 276 4.44 -2.81 -11.47
C ALA A 276 5.75 -2.76 -12.29
N PHE A 277 5.99 -3.74 -13.15
CA PHE A 277 7.17 -3.80 -14.02
C PHE A 277 6.85 -3.43 -15.49
N GLU A 278 5.75 -2.72 -15.73
CA GLU A 278 5.32 -2.23 -17.05
C GLU A 278 5.14 -3.34 -18.12
N ASN A 279 4.90 -4.58 -17.68
CA ASN A 279 4.59 -5.72 -18.53
C ASN A 279 3.09 -6.00 -18.51
N TRP A 280 2.50 -6.22 -19.68
CA TRP A 280 1.08 -6.56 -19.79
C TRP A 280 0.84 -8.06 -19.66
N ASP A 281 -0.01 -8.45 -18.71
CA ASP A 281 -0.62 -9.78 -18.64
C ASP A 281 -2.10 -9.65 -19.03
N PRO A 282 -2.63 -10.52 -19.93
CA PRO A 282 -4.06 -10.50 -20.29
C PRO A 282 -5.03 -10.57 -19.11
N LYS A 283 -4.62 -11.13 -17.97
CA LYS A 283 -5.41 -11.13 -16.73
C LYS A 283 -5.68 -9.73 -16.18
N PHE A 284 -4.89 -8.74 -16.54
CA PHE A 284 -5.11 -7.36 -16.11
C PHE A 284 -6.38 -6.74 -16.70
N ASP A 285 -6.86 -7.25 -17.85
CA ASP A 285 -8.19 -6.88 -18.38
C ASP A 285 -9.32 -7.35 -17.44
N ASP A 286 -9.16 -8.50 -16.76
CA ASP A 286 -10.12 -8.97 -15.74
C ASP A 286 -10.17 -8.04 -14.53
N ILE A 287 -9.01 -7.51 -14.12
CA ILE A 287 -8.93 -6.54 -13.04
C ILE A 287 -9.63 -5.24 -13.45
N ILE A 288 -9.39 -4.73 -14.66
CA ILE A 288 -10.10 -3.55 -15.19
C ILE A 288 -11.62 -3.77 -15.14
N ARG A 289 -12.10 -4.93 -15.65
CA ARG A 289 -13.53 -5.27 -15.61
C ARG A 289 -14.08 -5.33 -14.18
N GLY A 290 -13.34 -5.96 -13.25
CA GLY A 290 -13.74 -6.06 -11.85
C GLY A 290 -13.83 -4.69 -11.17
N VAL A 291 -12.83 -3.83 -11.35
CA VAL A 291 -12.83 -2.46 -10.81
C VAL A 291 -13.97 -1.63 -11.42
N LYS A 292 -14.21 -1.77 -12.74
CA LYS A 292 -15.33 -1.08 -13.41
C LYS A 292 -16.69 -1.49 -12.84
N GLN A 293 -16.89 -2.76 -12.54
CA GLN A 293 -18.12 -3.27 -11.91
C GLN A 293 -18.33 -2.76 -10.48
N MET A 294 -17.29 -2.28 -9.80
CA MET A 294 -17.42 -1.69 -8.48
C MET A 294 -18.13 -0.33 -8.52
N GLY A 295 -18.01 0.41 -9.62
CA GLY A 295 -18.65 1.71 -9.78
C GLY A 295 -17.98 2.81 -8.94
N LEU A 296 -16.64 2.79 -8.84
CA LEU A 296 -15.88 3.88 -8.22
C LEU A 296 -16.07 5.19 -8.98
N GLU A 297 -16.10 6.31 -8.25
CA GLU A 297 -16.25 7.66 -8.85
C GLU A 297 -14.90 8.35 -9.10
N LYS A 298 -13.84 7.97 -8.34
CA LYS A 298 -12.49 8.54 -8.46
C LYS A 298 -11.43 7.48 -8.16
N ILE A 299 -10.41 7.39 -9.01
CA ILE A 299 -9.24 6.51 -8.81
C ILE A 299 -7.99 7.34 -9.01
N GLY A 300 -7.18 7.49 -7.97
CA GLY A 300 -5.83 8.07 -8.01
C GLY A 300 -4.79 6.97 -8.06
N CYS A 301 -4.21 6.73 -9.23
CA CYS A 301 -3.14 5.75 -9.40
C CYS A 301 -1.78 6.38 -9.19
N ASN A 302 -0.83 5.63 -8.62
CA ASN A 302 0.58 5.98 -8.58
C ASN A 302 1.46 4.78 -8.25
N HIS A 303 2.74 5.04 -7.96
CA HIS A 303 3.69 4.08 -7.41
C HIS A 303 3.77 2.78 -8.23
N CYS A 304 3.46 1.63 -7.62
CA CYS A 304 3.56 0.30 -8.23
C CYS A 304 2.33 -0.12 -9.07
N THR A 305 1.39 0.76 -9.36
CA THR A 305 0.18 0.42 -10.16
C THR A 305 0.53 -0.12 -11.55
N GLY A 306 1.54 0.42 -12.20
CA GLY A 306 1.88 0.24 -13.60
C GLY A 306 1.20 1.28 -14.48
N TRP A 307 2.03 2.11 -15.13
CA TRP A 307 1.54 3.15 -16.05
C TRP A 307 0.71 2.57 -17.18
N ILE A 308 1.19 1.43 -17.73
CA ILE A 308 0.49 0.71 -18.80
C ILE A 308 -0.91 0.28 -18.36
N TRP A 309 -1.08 -0.15 -17.09
CA TRP A 309 -2.40 -0.54 -16.60
C TRP A 309 -3.29 0.69 -16.41
N ALA A 310 -2.81 1.75 -15.76
CA ALA A 310 -3.57 2.97 -15.52
C ALA A 310 -4.04 3.62 -16.83
N SER A 311 -3.17 3.67 -17.86
CA SER A 311 -3.51 4.19 -19.19
C SER A 311 -4.60 3.36 -19.86
N LYS A 312 -4.50 2.03 -19.85
CA LYS A 312 -5.52 1.14 -20.44
C LYS A 312 -6.83 1.19 -19.65
N ALA A 313 -6.76 1.23 -18.33
CA ALA A 313 -7.93 1.36 -17.47
C ALA A 313 -8.70 2.64 -17.77
N ARG A 314 -8.00 3.77 -17.92
CA ARG A 314 -8.59 5.04 -18.33
C ARG A 314 -9.21 4.95 -19.72
N ALA A 315 -8.50 4.40 -20.68
CA ALA A 315 -9.02 4.21 -22.06
C ALA A 315 -10.29 3.34 -22.09
N GLN A 316 -10.44 2.41 -21.16
CA GLN A 316 -11.64 1.59 -20.98
C GLN A 316 -12.72 2.25 -20.10
N GLY A 317 -12.55 3.52 -19.73
CA GLY A 317 -13.54 4.35 -19.05
C GLY A 317 -13.57 4.23 -17.53
N LEU A 318 -12.48 3.77 -16.88
CA LEU A 318 -12.34 3.94 -15.44
C LEU A 318 -12.09 5.42 -15.11
N PRO A 319 -12.58 5.92 -13.96
CA PRO A 319 -12.45 7.31 -13.57
C PRO A 319 -11.07 7.63 -12.97
N ILE A 320 -10.01 7.35 -13.76
CA ILE A 320 -8.63 7.67 -13.38
C ILE A 320 -8.43 9.18 -13.35
N VAL A 321 -8.03 9.71 -12.21
CA VAL A 321 -7.69 11.12 -12.02
C VAL A 321 -6.31 11.36 -12.60
N LEU A 322 -6.18 12.37 -13.46
CA LEU A 322 -4.90 12.74 -14.04
C LEU A 322 -4.08 13.58 -13.06
N GLY A 323 -2.80 13.31 -13.02
CA GLY A 323 -1.83 14.13 -12.32
C GLY A 323 -1.54 15.45 -13.05
N THR A 324 -0.77 16.30 -12.40
CA THR A 324 -0.36 17.61 -12.90
C THR A 324 1.13 17.62 -13.22
N GLU A 325 1.64 18.76 -13.70
CA GLU A 325 3.08 18.96 -13.95
C GLU A 325 3.87 19.36 -12.68
N LYS A 326 3.24 19.38 -11.50
CA LYS A 326 3.90 19.77 -10.24
C LYS A 326 5.10 18.91 -9.88
N TYR A 327 5.09 17.63 -10.29
CA TYR A 327 6.24 16.75 -10.09
C TYR A 327 7.55 17.33 -10.64
N ARG A 328 7.50 18.19 -11.67
CA ARG A 328 8.67 18.85 -12.24
C ARG A 328 9.39 19.75 -11.25
N ASP A 329 8.69 20.27 -10.25
CA ASP A 329 9.30 21.06 -9.19
C ASP A 329 10.21 20.20 -8.27
N TYR A 330 10.10 18.87 -8.37
CA TYR A 330 10.87 17.89 -7.61
C TYR A 330 12.02 17.27 -8.44
N GLU A 331 12.36 17.83 -9.57
CA GLU A 331 13.25 17.28 -10.62
C GLU A 331 14.73 17.10 -10.24
N LYS A 332 15.08 16.80 -9.01
CA LYS A 332 16.44 16.35 -8.69
C LYS A 332 16.75 14.94 -9.17
N LEU A 333 15.72 14.15 -9.37
CA LEU A 333 15.82 12.74 -9.75
C LEU A 333 14.82 12.43 -10.87
N PRO A 334 15.10 11.41 -11.71
CA PRO A 334 14.16 10.95 -12.70
C PRO A 334 12.82 10.59 -12.06
N THR A 335 11.74 10.84 -12.76
CA THR A 335 10.39 10.41 -12.35
C THR A 335 9.97 9.18 -13.14
N THR A 336 9.18 8.30 -12.52
CA THR A 336 8.61 7.12 -13.18
C THR A 336 7.52 7.51 -14.18
N GLY A 337 7.12 6.58 -15.04
CA GLY A 337 6.03 6.78 -15.99
C GLY A 337 6.39 7.71 -17.13
N GLN A 338 7.64 7.73 -17.54
CA GLN A 338 8.10 8.55 -18.66
C GLN A 338 7.52 8.08 -19.98
N GLY A 339 7.11 9.03 -20.82
CA GLY A 339 6.75 8.81 -22.22
C GLY A 339 5.27 8.54 -22.52
N ALA A 340 4.39 8.51 -21.52
CA ALA A 340 2.96 8.47 -21.82
C ALA A 340 2.42 9.88 -22.13
N PRO A 341 1.56 10.03 -23.17
CA PRO A 341 1.00 11.33 -23.54
C PRO A 341 0.04 11.91 -22.49
N GLU A 342 -0.50 11.07 -21.61
CA GLU A 342 -1.38 11.47 -20.50
C GLU A 342 -0.74 11.13 -19.16
N ASN A 343 -0.78 12.07 -18.23
CA ASN A 343 -0.29 11.84 -16.89
C ASN A 343 -1.33 11.09 -16.03
N VAL A 344 -1.36 9.77 -16.16
CA VAL A 344 -2.30 8.89 -15.45
C VAL A 344 -1.92 8.60 -13.99
N TYR A 345 -0.81 9.16 -13.53
CA TYR A 345 -0.36 9.05 -12.14
C TYR A 345 -0.53 10.37 -11.40
N LEU A 346 -0.94 10.28 -10.14
CA LEU A 346 -0.78 11.35 -9.18
C LEU A 346 0.66 11.29 -8.65
N ARG A 347 1.43 12.32 -8.96
CA ARG A 347 2.86 12.41 -8.67
C ARG A 347 3.16 13.39 -7.54
N ASN A 348 4.44 13.55 -7.25
CA ASN A 348 4.92 14.47 -6.21
C ASN A 348 4.28 15.85 -6.33
N GLY A 349 3.63 16.31 -5.27
CA GLY A 349 2.92 17.59 -5.20
C GLY A 349 1.47 17.57 -5.68
N ASP A 350 1.00 16.46 -6.26
CA ASP A 350 -0.42 16.29 -6.62
C ASP A 350 -1.28 16.02 -5.39
N VAL A 351 -2.56 16.36 -5.52
CA VAL A 351 -3.56 16.22 -4.46
C VAL A 351 -4.83 15.65 -5.05
N ILE A 352 -5.45 14.72 -4.33
CA ILE A 352 -6.80 14.23 -4.63
C ILE A 352 -7.69 14.40 -3.40
N MET A 353 -8.90 14.88 -3.62
CA MET A 353 -9.90 15.03 -2.55
C MET A 353 -11.10 14.14 -2.83
N PHE A 354 -11.59 13.50 -1.79
CA PHE A 354 -12.81 12.73 -1.72
C PHE A 354 -13.75 13.39 -0.69
N GLY A 355 -14.88 13.93 -1.17
CA GLY A 355 -15.86 14.64 -0.36
C GLY A 355 -16.94 15.28 -1.20
#